data_25aa73cb2796bc31f6e4d919d07e8b5c
#
_entry.id   25aa73cb2796bc31f6e4d919d07e8b5c
#
_cell.length_a   1.000
_cell.length_b   1.000
_cell.length_c   1.000
_cell.angle_alpha   90.00
_cell.angle_beta   90.00
_cell.angle_gamma   90.00
#
_symmetry.space_group_name_H-M   'P 1'
#
loop_
_entity.id
_entity.type
_entity.pdbx_description
1 polymer ?
#
loop_
_entity_poly.entity_id
_entity_poly.type
_entity_poly.pdbx_seq_one_letter_code
_entity_poly.pdbx_strand_id
1 'polypeptide(L)'
;ELREIINQGTKVKEVISVSNPTKLTLGIAISHSLNIIPEAVATKNIKFQKLSLFSRDLIKPIISLIHILKYQILSRIVPRFKDVRKTIRLLLAILMVNFSFISCFAQDLDELIDKTEQNYSIPSGLLKSIASVESGNKPYALNVSGKTIIASSKEEAARIVRLYQDEGVTNIDLGLAQINLHWHGKHFSSISEMLEPKHNLEYAAKFLTGLYKKHGSWNKAVRHYHSANPQYHIKYSRKVLISWFGNGS
;
A
#
# COMPACT_ATOMS: atom_id res chain seq x y z
N GLU A 1 18.54 6.01 -28.86
CA GLU A 1 18.22 5.52 -27.49
C GLU A 1 16.86 4.79 -27.40
N LEU A 2 15.81 5.20 -28.13
CA LEU A 2 14.52 4.50 -28.13
C LEU A 2 14.55 3.14 -28.85
N ARG A 3 15.46 2.92 -29.79
CA ARG A 3 15.62 1.65 -30.51
C ARG A 3 16.37 0.58 -29.70
N GLU A 4 17.22 0.97 -28.74
CA GLU A 4 17.90 0.02 -27.87
C GLU A 4 17.00 -0.55 -26.76
N ILE A 5 16.03 0.22 -26.29
CA ILE A 5 15.06 -0.24 -25.28
C ILE A 5 14.07 -1.25 -25.85
N ILE A 6 13.76 -1.14 -27.16
CA ILE A 6 12.86 -2.10 -27.85
C ILE A 6 13.54 -3.43 -28.10
N ASN A 7 14.85 -3.44 -28.36
CA ASN A 7 15.59 -4.68 -28.64
C ASN A 7 15.90 -5.52 -27.38
N GLN A 8 15.89 -4.95 -26.19
CA GLN A 8 16.03 -5.73 -24.95
C GLN A 8 14.72 -6.40 -24.49
N GLY A 9 13.57 -5.88 -24.93
CA GLY A 9 12.26 -6.47 -24.64
C GLY A 9 11.91 -7.70 -25.45
N THR A 10 12.56 -7.92 -26.58
CA THR A 10 12.26 -9.04 -27.50
C THR A 10 13.02 -10.33 -27.19
N LYS A 11 14.10 -10.26 -26.40
CA LYS A 11 14.89 -11.47 -26.03
C LYS A 11 14.29 -12.32 -24.92
N VAL A 12 13.23 -11.85 -24.24
CA VAL A 12 12.58 -12.59 -23.13
C VAL A 12 11.39 -13.42 -23.61
N LYS A 13 10.95 -13.28 -24.88
CA LYS A 13 9.76 -14.00 -25.40
C LYS A 13 10.04 -15.36 -26.03
N GLU A 14 11.29 -15.77 -26.15
CA GLU A 14 11.63 -17.00 -26.90
C GLU A 14 11.92 -18.24 -26.03
N VAL A 15 11.75 -18.20 -24.73
CA VAL A 15 12.05 -19.34 -23.84
C VAL A 15 10.81 -20.02 -23.24
N ILE A 16 9.59 -19.57 -23.56
CA ILE A 16 8.37 -20.23 -23.06
C ILE A 16 7.48 -20.65 -24.23
N SER A 17 7.89 -21.71 -24.95
CA SER A 17 7.01 -22.51 -25.75
C SER A 17 7.32 -24.00 -25.54
N VAL A 18 6.66 -24.62 -24.56
CA VAL A 18 6.39 -26.07 -24.53
C VAL A 18 5.26 -26.40 -23.56
N SER A 19 4.15 -26.87 -24.12
CA SER A 19 3.22 -27.90 -23.68
C SER A 19 2.42 -27.79 -22.38
N ASN A 20 1.09 -27.66 -22.57
CA ASN A 20 -0.03 -28.13 -21.73
C ASN A 20 -0.37 -27.33 -20.46
N PRO A 21 -1.48 -26.49 -20.49
CA PRO A 21 -1.78 -25.52 -19.45
C PRO A 21 -2.63 -26.00 -18.26
N THR A 22 -2.93 -27.27 -18.07
CA THR A 22 -3.93 -27.69 -17.08
C THR A 22 -3.41 -28.38 -15.81
N LYS A 23 -2.09 -28.56 -15.67
CA LYS A 23 -1.50 -29.16 -14.45
C LYS A 23 -0.46 -28.32 -13.71
N LEU A 24 -0.14 -27.11 -14.18
CA LEU A 24 0.93 -26.30 -13.61
C LEU A 24 0.46 -25.18 -12.66
N THR A 25 -0.83 -24.88 -12.61
CA THR A 25 -1.35 -23.71 -11.89
C THR A 25 -1.47 -23.91 -10.37
N LEU A 26 -1.47 -25.13 -9.88
CA LEU A 26 -1.60 -25.40 -8.44
C LEU A 26 -0.26 -25.60 -7.71
N GLY A 27 0.78 -26.00 -8.44
CA GLY A 27 2.13 -26.25 -7.88
C GLY A 27 2.97 -25.00 -7.68
N ILE A 28 2.77 -23.96 -8.53
CA ILE A 28 3.58 -22.74 -8.50
C ILE A 28 3.11 -21.76 -7.42
N ALA A 29 1.82 -21.77 -7.09
CA ALA A 29 1.28 -20.90 -6.03
C ALA A 29 1.75 -21.29 -4.62
N ILE A 30 2.18 -22.52 -4.41
CA ILE A 30 2.64 -23.03 -3.10
C ILE A 30 4.17 -22.87 -2.93
N SER A 31 4.95 -22.89 -4.01
CA SER A 31 6.41 -22.77 -3.94
C SER A 31 6.92 -21.33 -3.79
N HIS A 32 6.14 -20.32 -4.22
CA HIS A 32 6.52 -18.91 -4.09
C HIS A 32 6.29 -18.30 -2.70
N SER A 33 5.58 -18.99 -1.83
CA SER A 33 5.33 -18.53 -0.45
C SER A 33 6.37 -19.00 0.56
N LEU A 34 7.33 -19.84 0.19
CA LEU A 34 8.22 -20.50 1.13
C LEU A 34 9.73 -20.29 0.93
N ASN A 35 10.19 -19.74 -0.17
CA ASN A 35 11.63 -19.55 -0.37
C ASN A 35 11.92 -18.23 -1.07
N ILE A 36 12.35 -17.23 -0.32
CA ILE A 36 13.47 -16.32 -0.66
C ILE A 36 13.80 -15.54 0.62
N ILE A 37 14.71 -16.11 1.41
CA ILE A 37 15.58 -15.33 2.30
C ILE A 37 16.99 -15.52 1.72
N PRO A 38 17.65 -14.46 1.22
CA PRO A 38 19.05 -14.58 0.79
C PRO A 38 19.95 -14.89 1.99
N GLU A 39 20.85 -15.84 1.83
CA GLU A 39 21.84 -16.30 2.84
C GLU A 39 22.75 -15.22 3.46
N ALA A 40 22.72 -14.00 2.95
CA ALA A 40 23.56 -12.89 3.41
C ALA A 40 23.12 -12.23 4.72
N VAL A 41 22.00 -12.65 5.34
CA VAL A 41 21.46 -12.07 6.59
C VAL A 41 21.65 -13.00 7.79
N ALA A 42 22.28 -14.16 7.60
CA ALA A 42 22.35 -15.23 8.63
C ALA A 42 23.26 -14.93 9.84
N THR A 43 24.04 -13.82 9.85
CA THR A 43 25.06 -13.63 10.90
C THR A 43 24.79 -12.52 11.91
N LYS A 44 23.63 -11.85 11.89
CA LYS A 44 23.35 -10.77 12.88
C LYS A 44 22.02 -10.83 13.61
N ASN A 45 21.24 -11.95 13.60
CA ASN A 45 19.87 -11.89 14.09
C ASN A 45 19.41 -13.07 14.96
N ILE A 46 20.08 -13.33 16.08
CA ILE A 46 19.58 -14.26 17.11
C ILE A 46 18.30 -13.73 17.81
N LYS A 47 18.11 -12.40 17.89
CA LYS A 47 16.87 -11.80 18.48
C LYS A 47 15.67 -11.87 17.53
N PHE A 48 15.87 -11.78 16.22
CA PHE A 48 14.77 -11.86 15.25
C PHE A 48 14.20 -13.27 15.09
N GLN A 49 15.01 -14.30 15.20
CA GLN A 49 14.54 -15.68 15.16
C GLN A 49 13.60 -16.02 16.33
N LYS A 50 13.87 -15.52 17.54
CA LYS A 50 12.99 -15.77 18.70
C LYS A 50 11.63 -15.06 18.57
N LEU A 51 11.57 -13.85 18.01
CA LEU A 51 10.29 -13.14 17.84
C LEU A 51 9.46 -13.72 16.69
N SER A 52 10.10 -14.13 15.59
CA SER A 52 9.42 -14.77 14.45
C SER A 52 8.93 -16.18 14.78
N LEU A 53 9.64 -16.92 15.61
CA LEU A 53 9.21 -18.23 16.10
C LEU A 53 8.02 -18.09 17.07
N PHE A 54 8.07 -17.12 18.00
CA PHE A 54 6.97 -16.88 18.93
C PHE A 54 5.69 -16.43 18.24
N SER A 55 5.78 -15.60 17.19
CA SER A 55 4.62 -15.18 16.40
C SER A 55 4.10 -16.31 15.49
N ARG A 56 4.98 -17.14 14.94
CA ARG A 56 4.58 -18.29 14.09
C ARG A 56 3.87 -19.36 14.88
N ASP A 57 4.29 -19.62 16.10
CA ASP A 57 3.69 -20.67 16.94
C ASP A 57 2.34 -20.25 17.53
N LEU A 58 2.09 -18.95 17.70
CA LEU A 58 0.79 -18.39 18.08
C LEU A 58 -0.18 -18.23 16.89
N ILE A 59 0.33 -17.88 15.73
CA ILE A 59 -0.49 -17.62 14.53
C ILE A 59 -0.98 -18.93 13.88
N LYS A 60 -0.15 -19.97 13.85
CA LYS A 60 -0.54 -21.28 13.29
C LYS A 60 -1.78 -21.88 13.94
N PRO A 61 -1.90 -21.97 15.30
CA PRO A 61 -3.11 -22.49 15.91
C PRO A 61 -4.33 -21.60 15.69
N ILE A 62 -4.15 -20.26 15.61
CA ILE A 62 -5.25 -19.32 15.33
C ILE A 62 -5.74 -19.49 13.88
N ILE A 63 -4.85 -19.60 12.92
CA ILE A 63 -5.20 -19.86 11.51
C ILE A 63 -5.86 -21.24 11.39
N SER A 64 -5.35 -22.26 12.06
CA SER A 64 -5.94 -23.58 12.10
C SER A 64 -7.33 -23.56 12.74
N LEU A 65 -7.52 -22.82 13.83
CA LEU A 65 -8.81 -22.63 14.48
C LEU A 65 -9.82 -21.92 13.58
N ILE A 66 -9.39 -20.88 12.86
CA ILE A 66 -10.20 -20.17 11.87
C ILE A 66 -10.59 -21.10 10.71
N HIS A 67 -9.69 -21.95 10.24
CA HIS A 67 -10.00 -22.95 9.21
C HIS A 67 -10.97 -24.00 9.72
N ILE A 68 -10.80 -24.50 10.93
CA ILE A 68 -11.72 -25.47 11.56
C ILE A 68 -13.09 -24.85 11.77
N LEU A 69 -13.16 -23.60 12.29
CA LEU A 69 -14.41 -22.85 12.45
C LEU A 69 -15.12 -22.60 11.12
N LYS A 70 -14.37 -22.16 10.10
CA LYS A 70 -14.91 -22.02 8.75
C LYS A 70 -15.44 -23.32 8.21
N TYR A 71 -14.72 -24.43 8.37
CA TYR A 71 -15.15 -25.76 7.92
C TYR A 71 -16.39 -26.25 8.69
N GLN A 72 -16.41 -26.08 10.00
CA GLN A 72 -17.57 -26.44 10.84
C GLN A 72 -18.80 -25.59 10.53
N ILE A 73 -18.64 -24.29 10.28
CA ILE A 73 -19.72 -23.39 9.86
C ILE A 73 -20.21 -23.79 8.47
N LEU A 74 -19.30 -24.00 7.49
CA LEU A 74 -19.69 -24.45 6.15
C LEU A 74 -20.37 -25.82 6.18
N SER A 75 -19.84 -26.79 6.93
CA SER A 75 -20.41 -28.13 7.02
C SER A 75 -21.79 -28.16 7.69
N ARG A 76 -22.10 -27.21 8.58
CA ARG A 76 -23.43 -27.06 9.18
C ARG A 76 -24.41 -26.29 8.30
N ILE A 77 -23.91 -25.39 7.45
CA ILE A 77 -24.73 -24.54 6.58
C ILE A 77 -25.06 -25.25 5.26
N VAL A 78 -24.09 -25.92 4.63
CA VAL A 78 -24.24 -26.59 3.33
C VAL A 78 -25.34 -27.67 3.32
N PRO A 79 -25.49 -28.55 4.30
CA PRO A 79 -26.54 -29.57 4.30
C PRO A 79 -27.96 -29.00 4.47
N ARG A 80 -28.10 -27.78 5.00
CA ARG A 80 -29.41 -27.13 5.19
C ARG A 80 -29.97 -26.48 3.92
N PHE A 81 -29.11 -26.29 2.92
CA PHE A 81 -29.54 -25.69 1.64
C PHE A 81 -29.81 -26.79 0.61
N LYS A 82 -30.98 -27.41 0.68
CA LYS A 82 -31.50 -28.31 -0.39
C LYS A 82 -31.74 -27.59 -1.72
N ASP A 83 -31.66 -26.26 -1.74
CA ASP A 83 -31.94 -25.45 -2.90
C ASP A 83 -30.66 -24.63 -3.28
N VAL A 84 -29.97 -25.09 -4.31
CA VAL A 84 -28.74 -24.47 -4.87
C VAL A 84 -28.99 -23.00 -5.23
N ARG A 85 -30.22 -22.63 -5.67
CA ARG A 85 -30.58 -21.26 -6.01
C ARG A 85 -30.56 -20.34 -4.79
N LYS A 86 -31.02 -20.82 -3.61
CA LYS A 86 -30.95 -20.05 -2.36
C LYS A 86 -29.55 -19.82 -1.89
N THR A 87 -28.67 -20.84 -2.01
CA THR A 87 -27.25 -20.75 -1.67
C THR A 87 -26.54 -19.73 -2.55
N ILE A 88 -26.79 -19.76 -3.86
CA ILE A 88 -26.22 -18.78 -4.82
C ILE A 88 -26.72 -17.37 -4.49
N ARG A 89 -28.02 -17.19 -4.21
CA ARG A 89 -28.56 -15.86 -3.85
C ARG A 89 -27.93 -15.31 -2.57
N LEU A 90 -27.71 -16.17 -1.56
CA LEU A 90 -27.04 -15.77 -0.32
C LEU A 90 -25.58 -15.37 -0.56
N LEU A 91 -24.83 -16.13 -1.37
CA LEU A 91 -23.45 -15.81 -1.73
C LEU A 91 -23.36 -14.49 -2.52
N LEU A 92 -24.28 -14.28 -3.46
CA LEU A 92 -24.36 -13.02 -4.20
C LEU A 92 -24.72 -11.84 -3.28
N ALA A 93 -25.64 -12.03 -2.33
CA ALA A 93 -25.98 -10.98 -1.36
C ALA A 93 -24.78 -10.62 -0.47
N ILE A 94 -24.03 -11.62 0.01
CA ILE A 94 -22.80 -11.39 0.78
C ILE A 94 -21.74 -10.67 -0.07
N LEU A 95 -21.60 -11.04 -1.34
CA LEU A 95 -20.68 -10.39 -2.28
C LEU A 95 -21.08 -8.93 -2.53
N MET A 96 -22.37 -8.65 -2.72
CA MET A 96 -22.90 -7.29 -2.93
C MET A 96 -22.71 -6.41 -1.70
N VAL A 97 -22.93 -6.94 -0.50
CA VAL A 97 -22.68 -6.19 0.75
C VAL A 97 -21.21 -5.83 0.88
N ASN A 98 -20.30 -6.78 0.66
CA ASN A 98 -18.85 -6.48 0.71
C ASN A 98 -18.42 -5.46 -0.35
N PHE A 99 -18.98 -5.54 -1.56
CA PHE A 99 -18.70 -4.57 -2.63
C PHE A 99 -19.18 -3.16 -2.25
N SER A 100 -20.34 -3.05 -1.61
CA SER A 100 -20.87 -1.76 -1.13
C SER A 100 -19.99 -1.12 -0.06
N PHE A 101 -19.44 -1.89 0.87
CA PHE A 101 -18.50 -1.38 1.89
C PHE A 101 -17.21 -0.85 1.28
N ILE A 102 -16.64 -1.55 0.29
CA ILE A 102 -15.42 -1.11 -0.40
C ILE A 102 -15.68 0.20 -1.15
N SER A 103 -16.82 0.30 -1.83
CA SER A 103 -17.20 1.51 -2.58
C SER A 103 -17.42 2.72 -1.65
N CYS A 104 -18.05 2.50 -0.49
CA CYS A 104 -18.25 3.56 0.51
C CYS A 104 -16.93 4.12 1.04
N PHE A 105 -15.99 3.26 1.40
CA PHE A 105 -14.68 3.70 1.91
C PHE A 105 -13.85 4.47 0.87
N ALA A 106 -13.90 4.04 -0.39
CA ALA A 106 -13.21 4.74 -1.48
C ALA A 106 -13.84 6.11 -1.75
N GLN A 107 -15.15 6.22 -1.68
CA GLN A 107 -15.88 7.48 -1.84
C GLN A 107 -15.55 8.47 -0.71
N ASP A 108 -15.46 8.00 0.55
CA ASP A 108 -15.10 8.82 1.70
C ASP A 108 -13.66 9.38 1.57
N LEU A 109 -12.74 8.59 1.04
CA LEU A 109 -11.36 9.04 0.84
C LEU A 109 -11.24 10.08 -0.27
N ASP A 110 -11.92 9.87 -1.40
CA ASP A 110 -11.95 10.82 -2.51
C ASP A 110 -12.56 12.15 -2.06
N GLU A 111 -13.67 12.13 -1.34
CA GLU A 111 -14.30 13.33 -0.78
C GLU A 111 -13.38 14.06 0.21
N LEU A 112 -12.65 13.33 1.04
CA LEU A 112 -11.67 13.90 1.96
C LEU A 112 -10.53 14.60 1.22
N ILE A 113 -10.02 13.99 0.14
CA ILE A 113 -8.97 14.60 -0.69
C ILE A 113 -9.49 15.85 -1.37
N ASP A 114 -10.68 15.79 -2.01
CA ASP A 114 -11.28 16.91 -2.72
C ASP A 114 -11.53 18.10 -1.79
N LYS A 115 -12.06 17.87 -0.59
CA LYS A 115 -12.24 18.90 0.45
C LYS A 115 -10.89 19.49 0.89
N THR A 116 -9.87 18.66 1.00
CA THR A 116 -8.53 19.14 1.38
C THR A 116 -7.94 20.01 0.28
N GLU A 117 -8.06 19.62 -0.99
CA GLU A 117 -7.62 20.43 -2.12
C GLU A 117 -8.31 21.81 -2.14
N GLN A 118 -9.63 21.85 -1.95
CA GLN A 118 -10.42 23.09 -1.88
C GLN A 118 -9.96 23.97 -0.72
N ASN A 119 -9.82 23.42 0.50
CA ASN A 119 -9.43 24.17 1.69
C ASN A 119 -8.04 24.82 1.57
N TYR A 120 -7.13 24.19 0.83
CA TYR A 120 -5.76 24.69 0.65
C TYR A 120 -5.54 25.34 -0.73
N SER A 121 -6.59 25.55 -1.52
CA SER A 121 -6.52 26.13 -2.87
C SER A 121 -5.52 25.40 -3.78
N ILE A 122 -5.48 24.07 -3.67
CA ILE A 122 -4.70 23.20 -4.53
C ILE A 122 -5.54 22.89 -5.78
N PRO A 123 -4.95 22.87 -6.99
CA PRO A 123 -5.68 22.48 -8.19
C PRO A 123 -6.29 21.09 -8.04
N SER A 124 -7.56 20.96 -8.46
CA SER A 124 -8.30 19.70 -8.36
C SER A 124 -7.55 18.53 -8.96
N GLY A 125 -7.50 17.42 -8.24
CA GLY A 125 -6.84 16.16 -8.61
C GLY A 125 -5.32 16.14 -8.38
N LEU A 126 -4.68 17.25 -8.00
CA LEU A 126 -3.22 17.28 -7.80
C LEU A 126 -2.80 16.52 -6.52
N LEU A 127 -3.45 16.78 -5.39
CA LEU A 127 -3.16 16.06 -4.13
C LEU A 127 -3.56 14.59 -4.24
N LYS A 128 -4.66 14.30 -4.94
CA LYS A 128 -5.10 12.95 -5.29
C LYS A 128 -4.01 12.20 -6.07
N SER A 129 -3.42 12.86 -7.06
CA SER A 129 -2.33 12.29 -7.87
C SER A 129 -1.06 12.05 -7.05
N ILE A 130 -0.74 12.94 -6.11
CA ILE A 130 0.36 12.74 -5.17
C ILE A 130 0.07 11.50 -4.31
N ALA A 131 -1.08 11.40 -3.64
CA ALA A 131 -1.44 10.24 -2.82
C ALA A 131 -1.42 8.93 -3.61
N SER A 132 -1.90 8.95 -4.86
CA SER A 132 -1.85 7.81 -5.76
C SER A 132 -0.42 7.35 -6.06
N VAL A 133 0.49 8.28 -6.36
CA VAL A 133 1.89 7.96 -6.67
C VAL A 133 2.67 7.54 -5.43
N GLU A 134 2.40 8.13 -4.27
CA GLU A 134 3.10 7.87 -3.01
C GLU A 134 2.71 6.53 -2.38
N SER A 135 1.42 6.28 -2.23
CA SER A 135 0.92 5.13 -1.47
C SER A 135 -0.02 4.21 -2.25
N GLY A 136 -0.41 4.59 -3.48
CA GLY A 136 -1.52 3.95 -4.19
C GLY A 136 -2.85 4.14 -3.46
N ASN A 137 -3.05 5.30 -2.83
CA ASN A 137 -4.21 5.66 -2.02
C ASN A 137 -4.42 4.73 -0.80
N LYS A 138 -3.35 4.16 -0.24
CA LYS A 138 -3.40 3.28 0.92
C LYS A 138 -3.11 4.06 2.19
N PRO A 139 -4.09 4.24 3.10
CA PRO A 139 -3.94 5.15 4.25
C PRO A 139 -2.88 4.70 5.25
N TYR A 140 -2.60 3.41 5.34
CA TYR A 140 -1.64 2.84 6.28
C TYR A 140 -0.40 2.27 5.57
N ALA A 141 -0.04 2.88 4.43
CA ALA A 141 1.20 2.56 3.75
C ALA A 141 2.40 3.13 4.53
N LEU A 142 3.45 2.34 4.62
CA LEU A 142 4.73 2.70 5.21
C LEU A 142 5.83 2.45 4.18
N ASN A 143 6.82 3.33 4.14
CA ASN A 143 8.09 3.08 3.48
C ASN A 143 9.21 3.15 4.51
N VAL A 144 9.85 2.04 4.77
CA VAL A 144 10.93 1.91 5.75
C VAL A 144 12.24 1.72 5.01
N SER A 145 13.03 2.78 4.89
CA SER A 145 14.32 2.77 4.17
C SER A 145 14.23 2.15 2.77
N GLY A 146 13.18 2.47 2.01
CA GLY A 146 12.93 1.96 0.65
C GLY A 146 12.09 0.68 0.57
N LYS A 147 11.75 0.05 1.72
CA LYS A 147 10.87 -1.13 1.76
C LYS A 147 9.44 -0.71 2.03
N THR A 148 8.55 -0.98 1.09
CA THR A 148 7.11 -0.73 1.24
C THR A 148 6.45 -1.79 2.10
N ILE A 149 5.64 -1.36 3.08
CA ILE A 149 4.81 -2.20 3.96
C ILE A 149 3.40 -1.62 3.95
N ILE A 150 2.40 -2.46 3.73
CA ILE A 150 0.99 -2.07 3.80
C ILE A 150 0.39 -2.73 5.04
N ALA A 151 0.08 -1.92 6.03
CA ALA A 151 -0.59 -2.39 7.24
C ALA A 151 -2.10 -2.50 7.02
N SER A 152 -2.75 -3.37 7.78
CA SER A 152 -4.21 -3.60 7.70
C SER A 152 -5.00 -2.59 8.51
N SER A 153 -4.36 -1.88 9.45
CA SER A 153 -4.96 -0.87 10.29
C SER A 153 -3.96 0.18 10.74
N LYS A 154 -4.48 1.29 11.25
CA LYS A 154 -3.67 2.38 11.84
C LYS A 154 -2.84 1.89 13.03
N GLU A 155 -3.42 1.05 13.87
CA GLU A 155 -2.80 0.49 15.06
C GLU A 155 -1.64 -0.43 14.69
N GLU A 156 -1.82 -1.26 13.66
CA GLU A 156 -0.76 -2.11 13.13
C GLU A 156 0.37 -1.27 12.53
N ALA A 157 0.06 -0.27 11.71
CA ALA A 157 1.03 0.64 11.14
C ALA A 157 1.85 1.35 12.24
N ALA A 158 1.17 1.91 13.25
CA ALA A 158 1.83 2.58 14.36
C ALA A 158 2.73 1.64 15.18
N ARG A 159 2.33 0.38 15.35
CA ARG A 159 3.14 -0.65 16.02
C ARG A 159 4.40 -0.97 15.19
N ILE A 160 4.25 -1.14 13.88
CA ILE A 160 5.37 -1.41 12.97
C ILE A 160 6.38 -0.26 13.00
N VAL A 161 5.90 0.99 12.93
CA VAL A 161 6.78 2.18 12.99
C VAL A 161 7.58 2.19 14.28
N ARG A 162 6.94 1.96 15.45
CA ARG A 162 7.64 1.92 16.74
C ARG A 162 8.72 0.85 16.78
N LEU A 163 8.45 -0.35 16.28
CA LEU A 163 9.44 -1.43 16.21
C LEU A 163 10.69 -1.02 15.42
N TYR A 164 10.52 -0.36 14.27
CA TYR A 164 11.64 0.11 13.49
C TYR A 164 12.38 1.30 14.14
N GLN A 165 11.65 2.18 14.85
CA GLN A 165 12.29 3.24 15.64
C GLN A 165 13.14 2.68 16.78
N ASP A 166 12.67 1.63 17.48
CA ASP A 166 13.42 0.93 18.55
C ASP A 166 14.68 0.26 17.99
N GLU A 167 14.68 -0.11 16.71
CA GLU A 167 15.85 -0.60 15.96
C GLU A 167 16.76 0.53 15.45
N GLY A 168 16.44 1.79 15.72
CA GLY A 168 17.22 2.95 15.30
C GLY A 168 16.98 3.39 13.84
N VAL A 169 15.93 2.87 13.17
CA VAL A 169 15.60 3.29 11.81
C VAL A 169 14.90 4.65 11.86
N THR A 170 15.49 5.64 11.19
CA THR A 170 14.95 7.02 11.16
C THR A 170 14.23 7.36 9.85
N ASN A 171 14.60 6.71 8.73
CA ASN A 171 14.00 7.00 7.43
C ASN A 171 12.72 6.17 7.23
N ILE A 172 11.59 6.72 7.69
CA ILE A 172 10.28 6.09 7.60
C ILE A 172 9.27 7.11 7.07
N ASP A 173 8.59 6.76 5.95
CA ASP A 173 7.52 7.57 5.38
C ASP A 173 6.17 6.93 5.72
N LEU A 174 5.17 7.76 6.08
CA LEU A 174 3.90 7.31 6.62
C LEU A 174 2.69 7.83 5.85
N GLY A 175 1.73 6.94 5.65
CA GLY A 175 0.36 7.29 5.27
C GLY A 175 0.17 7.57 3.78
N LEU A 176 -0.97 8.19 3.46
CA LEU A 176 -1.40 8.47 2.09
C LEU A 176 -0.38 9.27 1.28
N ALA A 177 0.15 10.31 1.89
CA ALA A 177 1.05 11.26 1.26
C ALA A 177 2.53 10.99 1.59
N GLN A 178 2.84 9.82 2.18
CA GLN A 178 4.19 9.36 2.54
C GLN A 178 5.04 10.44 3.23
N ILE A 179 4.48 10.99 4.32
CA ILE A 179 5.17 12.02 5.09
C ILE A 179 6.31 11.40 5.90
N ASN A 180 7.52 11.90 5.72
CA ASN A 180 8.71 11.39 6.39
C ASN A 180 8.72 11.74 7.88
N LEU A 181 8.83 10.71 8.73
CA LEU A 181 8.78 10.84 10.19
C LEU A 181 9.95 11.66 10.75
N HIS A 182 11.16 11.47 10.23
CA HIS A 182 12.35 12.17 10.71
C HIS A 182 12.26 13.69 10.49
N TRP A 183 11.84 14.12 9.30
CA TRP A 183 11.81 15.53 8.94
C TRP A 183 10.55 16.24 9.41
N HIS A 184 9.43 15.54 9.45
CA HIS A 184 8.10 16.14 9.63
C HIS A 184 7.38 15.67 10.90
N GLY A 185 7.85 14.64 11.59
CA GLY A 185 7.20 14.06 12.76
C GLY A 185 6.92 15.05 13.88
N LYS A 186 7.77 16.07 14.06
CA LYS A 186 7.59 17.14 15.06
C LYS A 186 6.33 18.00 14.89
N HIS A 187 5.66 17.91 13.74
CA HIS A 187 4.43 18.64 13.46
C HIS A 187 3.17 17.87 13.85
N PHE A 188 3.33 16.68 14.39
CA PHE A 188 2.26 15.80 14.84
C PHE A 188 2.47 15.45 16.32
N SER A 189 1.38 15.26 17.05
CA SER A 189 1.44 14.88 18.47
C SER A 189 1.83 13.40 18.67
N SER A 190 1.63 12.57 17.64
CA SER A 190 1.92 11.15 17.67
C SER A 190 2.03 10.52 16.27
N ILE A 191 2.63 9.31 16.22
CA ILE A 191 2.63 8.45 15.02
C ILE A 191 1.19 8.14 14.58
N SER A 192 0.29 7.92 15.54
CA SER A 192 -1.12 7.63 15.25
C SER A 192 -1.83 8.79 14.58
N GLU A 193 -1.54 10.03 14.99
CA GLU A 193 -2.04 11.22 14.31
C GLU A 193 -1.46 11.37 12.90
N MET A 194 -0.17 11.12 12.74
CA MET A 194 0.49 11.18 11.44
C MET A 194 -0.06 10.16 10.44
N LEU A 195 -0.57 9.01 10.92
CA LEU A 195 -1.22 7.95 10.14
C LEU A 195 -2.72 8.20 9.93
N GLU A 196 -3.33 9.19 10.61
CA GLU A 196 -4.73 9.54 10.38
C GLU A 196 -4.89 10.18 9.00
N PRO A 197 -5.74 9.62 8.10
CA PRO A 197 -5.86 10.08 6.71
C PRO A 197 -6.06 11.59 6.60
N LYS A 198 -6.94 12.15 7.41
CA LYS A 198 -7.23 13.59 7.42
C LYS A 198 -5.98 14.41 7.76
N HIS A 199 -5.31 14.11 8.86
CA HIS A 199 -4.14 14.87 9.31
C HIS A 199 -2.95 14.71 8.38
N ASN A 200 -2.77 13.51 7.81
CA ASN A 200 -1.72 13.22 6.84
C ASN A 200 -1.90 14.06 5.56
N LEU A 201 -3.13 14.11 5.02
CA LEU A 201 -3.47 14.91 3.83
C LEU A 201 -3.42 16.41 4.10
N GLU A 202 -3.93 16.89 5.24
CA GLU A 202 -3.89 18.31 5.62
C GLU A 202 -2.44 18.82 5.75
N TYR A 203 -1.57 18.00 6.35
CA TYR A 203 -0.15 18.33 6.43
C TYR A 203 0.50 18.36 5.06
N ALA A 204 0.25 17.34 4.22
CA ALA A 204 0.73 17.29 2.86
C ALA A 204 0.30 18.50 2.03
N ALA A 205 -0.97 18.90 2.15
CA ALA A 205 -1.54 20.05 1.48
C ALA A 205 -0.87 21.36 1.93
N LYS A 206 -0.68 21.53 3.24
CA LYS A 206 0.03 22.69 3.81
C LYS A 206 1.47 22.75 3.31
N PHE A 207 2.17 21.63 3.30
CA PHE A 207 3.55 21.54 2.83
C PHE A 207 3.66 21.86 1.33
N LEU A 208 2.80 21.26 0.50
CA LEU A 208 2.74 21.48 -0.95
C LEU A 208 2.42 22.94 -1.28
N THR A 209 1.46 23.55 -0.58
CA THR A 209 1.10 24.97 -0.76
C THR A 209 2.23 25.89 -0.35
N GLY A 210 2.95 25.54 0.73
CA GLY A 210 4.16 26.26 1.14
C GLY A 210 5.24 26.25 0.04
N LEU A 211 5.43 25.10 -0.59
CA LEU A 211 6.36 24.95 -1.73
C LEU A 211 5.88 25.74 -2.96
N TYR A 212 4.57 25.76 -3.23
CA TYR A 212 4.00 26.59 -4.27
C TYR A 212 4.26 28.08 -4.04
N LYS A 213 4.00 28.57 -2.83
CA LYS A 213 4.30 29.97 -2.45
C LYS A 213 5.78 30.30 -2.64
N LYS A 214 6.67 29.38 -2.30
CA LYS A 214 8.13 29.56 -2.45
C LYS A 214 8.60 29.57 -3.91
N HIS A 215 8.03 28.71 -4.75
CA HIS A 215 8.56 28.47 -6.10
C HIS A 215 7.70 29.03 -7.24
N GLY A 216 6.48 29.51 -6.95
CA GLY A 216 5.57 30.16 -7.92
C GLY A 216 4.99 29.23 -8.98
N SER A 217 5.12 27.90 -8.80
CA SER A 217 4.67 26.91 -9.79
C SER A 217 4.34 25.58 -9.14
N TRP A 218 3.18 24.99 -9.45
CA TRP A 218 2.77 23.67 -8.98
C TRP A 218 3.73 22.57 -9.43
N ASN A 219 4.23 22.65 -10.66
CA ASN A 219 5.25 21.67 -11.13
C ASN A 219 6.52 21.73 -10.26
N LYS A 220 6.99 22.92 -9.92
CA LYS A 220 8.15 23.05 -9.01
C LYS A 220 7.79 22.61 -7.59
N ALA A 221 6.59 22.92 -7.09
CA ALA A 221 6.12 22.47 -5.79
C ALA A 221 6.10 20.93 -5.69
N VAL A 222 5.55 20.24 -6.69
CA VAL A 222 5.55 18.78 -6.78
C VAL A 222 6.97 18.21 -6.80
N ARG A 223 7.87 18.81 -7.56
CA ARG A 223 9.29 18.39 -7.56
C ARG A 223 9.87 18.43 -6.15
N HIS A 224 9.76 19.58 -5.50
CA HIS A 224 10.34 19.81 -4.18
C HIS A 224 9.59 19.11 -3.04
N TYR A 225 8.37 18.66 -3.28
CA TYR A 225 7.63 17.81 -2.34
C TYR A 225 8.38 16.51 -2.06
N HIS A 226 8.86 15.86 -3.11
CA HIS A 226 9.58 14.60 -2.99
C HIS A 226 11.06 14.80 -2.60
N SER A 227 11.75 15.75 -3.23
CA SER A 227 13.16 16.00 -2.95
C SER A 227 13.63 17.33 -3.51
N ALA A 228 14.54 18.00 -2.82
CA ALA A 228 15.25 19.15 -3.37
C ALA A 228 16.26 18.75 -4.47
N ASN A 229 16.69 17.48 -4.52
CA ASN A 229 17.68 16.99 -5.47
C ASN A 229 17.03 16.69 -6.85
N PRO A 230 17.48 17.34 -7.96
CA PRO A 230 16.95 17.12 -9.30
C PRO A 230 17.03 15.67 -9.78
N GLN A 231 18.00 14.92 -9.36
CA GLN A 231 18.19 13.50 -9.72
C GLN A 231 16.98 12.65 -9.32
N TYR A 232 16.34 12.98 -8.19
CA TYR A 232 15.21 12.22 -7.67
C TYR A 232 13.87 12.83 -8.08
N HIS A 233 13.74 14.16 -8.04
CA HIS A 233 12.43 14.80 -8.20
C HIS A 233 11.91 14.88 -9.65
N ILE A 234 12.77 14.82 -10.68
CA ILE A 234 12.32 14.89 -12.09
C ILE A 234 11.49 13.66 -12.45
N LYS A 235 11.98 12.46 -12.10
CA LYS A 235 11.27 11.21 -12.36
C LYS A 235 9.97 11.12 -11.57
N TYR A 236 9.99 11.58 -10.32
CA TYR A 236 8.83 11.64 -9.46
C TYR A 236 7.75 12.59 -10.01
N SER A 237 8.12 13.85 -10.27
CA SER A 237 7.15 14.85 -10.75
C SER A 237 6.50 14.45 -12.06
N ARG A 238 7.24 13.76 -12.95
CA ARG A 238 6.66 13.22 -14.19
C ARG A 238 5.55 12.21 -13.90
N LYS A 239 5.73 11.30 -12.93
CA LYS A 239 4.69 10.35 -12.55
C LYS A 239 3.44 11.03 -12.01
N VAL A 240 3.63 12.02 -11.11
CA VAL A 240 2.51 12.79 -10.55
C VAL A 240 1.76 13.56 -11.65
N LEU A 241 2.48 14.23 -12.56
CA LEU A 241 1.85 14.98 -13.65
C LEU A 241 1.09 14.07 -14.63
N ILE A 242 1.63 12.89 -14.95
CA ILE A 242 0.92 11.92 -15.79
C ILE A 242 -0.34 11.42 -15.07
N SER A 243 -0.28 11.14 -13.78
CA SER A 243 -1.45 10.76 -12.99
C SER A 243 -2.49 11.89 -12.95
N TRP A 244 -2.04 13.14 -12.74
CA TRP A 244 -2.91 14.30 -12.63
C TRP A 244 -3.68 14.59 -13.93
N PHE A 245 -2.98 14.64 -15.06
CA PHE A 245 -3.59 14.90 -16.36
C PHE A 245 -4.26 13.68 -16.98
N GLY A 246 -3.85 12.46 -16.62
CA GLY A 246 -4.46 11.22 -17.10
C GLY A 246 -5.79 10.88 -16.43
N ASN A 247 -6.04 11.41 -15.22
CA ASN A 247 -7.30 11.23 -14.49
C ASN A 247 -8.37 12.27 -14.85
N GLY A 248 -8.04 13.24 -15.70
CA GLY A 248 -8.91 14.35 -16.13
C GLY A 248 -9.55 14.18 -17.52
N SER A 249 -9.48 12.99 -18.10
CA SER A 249 -10.07 12.62 -19.40
C SER A 249 -11.20 11.61 -19.26
#